data_a4d7147ec1f83777f4db52770c9d23dc
#
_entry.id   a4d7147ec1f83777f4db52770c9d23dc
#
_cell.length_a   1.000
_cell.length_b   1.000
_cell.length_c   1.000
_cell.angle_alpha   90.00
_cell.angle_beta   90.00
_cell.angle_gamma   90.00
#
_symmetry.space_group_name_H-M   'P 1'
#
loop_
_entity.id
_entity.type
_entity.pdbx_description
1 polymer ?
#
loop_
_entity_poly.entity_id
_entity_poly.type
_entity_poly.pdbx_seq_one_letter_code
_entity_poly.pdbx_strand_id
1 'polypeptide(L)'
;MKKILIIINAFLILFSVSVKASEKVSIEKQLIGIIGATSGIVKTESRELKPGDKIYLNETIYSGLNSGTQILLLDQSTFTIGEDSEVVMDTFVYDPATNDGKIIASVKQGSLKVISGLISKNNPDNLTVEVPEGTLGSRGTEFQTIVSKGRTDTLLIGPGKNNTLGMRPGAVLVGNNLGQTLLDNPYSMTSMTKGKAPGQAKKITKNQLKKFNKKMKALKMAKLSPDETKSERKELRKALKKELKGLGLEKEEIKTVIRENIQKDKEKKVVIKQERAEKKKAEKKKAEKKKAKVNKNKKGKKKKAKLNKNKKSKKKKAVKKKSSKKKKAVKKKS
;
A
#
# COMPACT_ATOMS: atom_id res chain seq x y z
N MET A 1 -3.94 3.63 87.45
CA MET A 1 -3.72 2.54 86.49
C MET A 1 -4.87 2.36 85.48
N LYS A 2 -6.17 2.32 85.90
CA LYS A 2 -7.30 2.12 84.96
C LYS A 2 -7.46 3.24 83.91
N LYS A 3 -7.13 4.50 84.19
CA LYS A 3 -7.24 5.63 83.23
C LYS A 3 -6.16 5.63 82.15
N ILE A 4 -4.98 5.12 82.43
CA ILE A 4 -3.88 5.00 81.45
C ILE A 4 -4.17 3.88 80.46
N LEU A 5 -4.82 2.77 80.91
CA LEU A 5 -5.19 1.66 80.04
C LEU A 5 -6.24 2.05 78.99
N ILE A 6 -7.17 2.97 79.34
CA ILE A 6 -8.21 3.48 78.42
C ILE A 6 -7.61 4.39 77.34
N ILE A 7 -6.62 5.19 77.65
CA ILE A 7 -5.96 6.09 76.75
C ILE A 7 -5.13 5.28 75.71
N ILE A 8 -4.47 4.21 76.16
CA ILE A 8 -3.69 3.32 75.24
C ILE A 8 -4.62 2.57 74.26
N ASN A 9 -5.80 2.10 74.73
CA ASN A 9 -6.81 1.49 73.89
C ASN A 9 -7.45 2.48 72.91
N ALA A 10 -7.69 3.71 73.26
CA ALA A 10 -8.21 4.76 72.40
C ALA A 10 -7.17 5.15 71.31
N PHE A 11 -5.86 5.13 71.60
CA PHE A 11 -4.80 5.42 70.68
C PHE A 11 -4.56 4.27 69.68
N LEU A 12 -4.79 3.01 70.15
CA LEU A 12 -4.68 1.83 69.26
C LEU A 12 -5.81 1.77 68.23
N ILE A 13 -7.02 2.26 68.57
CA ILE A 13 -8.20 2.30 67.69
C ILE A 13 -8.05 3.42 66.60
N LEU A 14 -7.38 4.53 66.97
CA LEU A 14 -7.13 5.62 66.01
C LEU A 14 -6.05 5.31 64.97
N PHE A 15 -5.20 4.29 65.14
CA PHE A 15 -4.18 3.90 64.22
C PHE A 15 -4.62 2.81 63.21
N SER A 16 -5.87 2.31 63.32
CA SER A 16 -6.46 1.35 62.38
C SER A 16 -7.11 2.02 61.15
N VAL A 17 -6.76 3.29 60.88
CA VAL A 17 -7.30 4.02 59.74
C VAL A 17 -6.40 3.86 58.56
N SER A 18 -6.96 3.22 57.56
CA SER A 18 -6.70 3.40 56.12
C SER A 18 -5.39 2.85 55.60
N VAL A 19 -5.29 1.55 55.50
CA VAL A 19 -4.78 0.97 54.27
C VAL A 19 -5.83 1.24 53.17
N LYS A 20 -5.77 2.40 52.53
CA LYS A 20 -6.43 2.59 51.26
C LYS A 20 -5.83 1.53 50.34
N ALA A 21 -6.63 0.51 50.05
CA ALA A 21 -6.34 -0.37 48.93
C ALA A 21 -6.01 0.54 47.73
N SER A 22 -4.79 0.45 47.25
CA SER A 22 -4.42 1.06 45.99
C SER A 22 -5.39 0.48 44.97
N GLU A 23 -6.42 1.23 44.62
CA GLU A 23 -7.22 0.94 43.44
C GLU A 23 -6.22 0.77 42.30
N LYS A 24 -6.05 -0.46 41.82
CA LYS A 24 -5.44 -0.70 40.55
C LYS A 24 -6.27 0.08 39.56
N VAL A 25 -5.82 1.30 39.21
CA VAL A 25 -6.31 2.02 38.05
C VAL A 25 -6.07 1.07 36.88
N SER A 26 -7.08 0.31 36.52
CA SER A 26 -7.09 -0.44 35.29
C SER A 26 -7.11 0.62 34.20
N ILE A 27 -5.94 0.95 33.64
CA ILE A 27 -5.84 1.77 32.43
C ILE A 27 -6.62 0.99 31.38
N GLU A 28 -7.85 1.43 31.13
CA GLU A 28 -8.70 0.82 30.11
C GLU A 28 -7.99 1.01 28.77
N LYS A 29 -7.52 -0.10 28.19
CA LYS A 29 -6.78 -0.07 26.94
C LYS A 29 -7.73 0.35 25.82
N GLN A 30 -7.47 1.48 25.19
CA GLN A 30 -8.29 1.99 24.09
C GLN A 30 -8.18 1.05 22.88
N LEU A 31 -9.30 0.42 22.51
CA LEU A 31 -9.40 -0.38 21.29
C LEU A 31 -9.29 0.53 20.05
N ILE A 32 -8.42 0.19 19.10
CA ILE A 32 -8.23 0.96 17.88
C ILE A 32 -8.54 0.16 16.61
N GLY A 33 -8.59 -1.16 16.69
CA GLY A 33 -8.83 -2.00 15.53
C GLY A 33 -8.70 -3.49 15.82
N ILE A 34 -8.73 -4.28 14.78
CA ILE A 34 -8.65 -5.75 14.84
C ILE A 34 -7.69 -6.27 13.77
N ILE A 35 -7.10 -7.44 14.03
CA ILE A 35 -6.29 -8.16 13.05
C ILE A 35 -7.21 -8.79 12.00
N GLY A 36 -7.04 -8.38 10.75
CA GLY A 36 -7.78 -8.92 9.61
C GLY A 36 -7.17 -10.19 9.02
N ALA A 37 -5.85 -10.28 9.03
CA ALA A 37 -5.11 -11.43 8.53
C ALA A 37 -3.68 -11.44 9.09
N THR A 38 -3.11 -12.61 9.31
CA THR A 38 -1.69 -12.79 9.66
C THR A 38 -1.04 -13.84 8.77
N SER A 39 0.28 -13.78 8.64
CA SER A 39 1.10 -14.82 8.03
C SER A 39 2.45 -14.84 8.72
N GLY A 40 2.92 -16.03 9.08
CA GLY A 40 4.15 -16.19 9.84
C GLY A 40 4.01 -15.72 11.29
N ILE A 41 5.10 -15.27 11.89
CA ILE A 41 5.16 -14.87 13.30
C ILE A 41 4.89 -13.36 13.40
N VAL A 42 3.78 -13.00 14.03
CA VAL A 42 3.40 -11.61 14.34
C VAL A 42 3.01 -11.55 15.81
N LYS A 43 3.55 -10.59 16.55
CA LYS A 43 3.33 -10.49 18.00
C LYS A 43 3.36 -9.03 18.49
N THR A 44 2.82 -8.82 19.68
CA THR A 44 3.12 -7.66 20.53
C THR A 44 4.18 -8.03 21.58
N GLU A 45 4.48 -7.14 22.50
CA GLU A 45 5.34 -7.47 23.64
C GLU A 45 4.76 -8.61 24.52
N SER A 46 3.42 -8.74 24.57
CA SER A 46 2.74 -9.62 25.52
C SER A 46 2.09 -10.86 24.90
N ARG A 47 1.89 -10.90 23.57
CA ARG A 47 1.13 -11.99 22.92
C ARG A 47 1.44 -12.13 21.44
N GLU A 48 1.25 -13.33 20.92
CA GLU A 48 1.16 -13.58 19.48
C GLU A 48 -0.19 -13.13 18.95
N LEU A 49 -0.21 -12.61 17.71
CA LEU A 49 -1.41 -12.05 17.08
C LEU A 49 -1.99 -13.01 16.03
N LYS A 50 -3.30 -13.20 16.11
CA LYS A 50 -4.10 -14.03 15.20
C LYS A 50 -5.22 -13.22 14.56
N PRO A 51 -5.77 -13.65 13.41
CA PRO A 51 -6.97 -13.03 12.83
C PRO A 51 -8.11 -12.93 13.84
N GLY A 52 -8.71 -11.74 13.96
CA GLY A 52 -9.77 -11.43 14.94
C GLY A 52 -9.28 -10.83 16.25
N ASP A 53 -7.98 -10.86 16.55
CA ASP A 53 -7.45 -10.26 17.78
C ASP A 53 -7.60 -8.74 17.76
N LYS A 54 -7.92 -8.19 18.94
CA LYS A 54 -8.03 -6.76 19.18
C LYS A 54 -6.66 -6.11 19.24
N ILE A 55 -6.54 -4.92 18.67
CA ILE A 55 -5.36 -4.06 18.76
C ILE A 55 -5.72 -2.82 19.55
N TYR A 56 -4.84 -2.48 20.49
CA TYR A 56 -5.02 -1.36 21.40
C TYR A 56 -4.00 -0.26 21.12
N LEU A 57 -4.36 0.95 21.52
CA LEU A 57 -3.46 2.11 21.43
C LEU A 57 -2.15 1.83 22.17
N ASN A 58 -1.04 2.30 21.62
CA ASN A 58 0.33 2.13 22.12
C ASN A 58 0.83 0.67 22.14
N GLU A 59 0.13 -0.29 21.54
CA GLU A 59 0.72 -1.62 21.33
C GLU A 59 1.76 -1.57 20.19
N THR A 60 2.97 -2.06 20.47
CA THR A 60 3.99 -2.29 19.45
C THR A 60 3.74 -3.63 18.76
N ILE A 61 3.70 -3.60 17.44
CA ILE A 61 3.48 -4.79 16.61
C ILE A 61 4.77 -5.16 15.92
N TYR A 62 5.24 -6.37 16.16
CA TYR A 62 6.43 -6.96 15.57
C TYR A 62 6.05 -8.02 14.57
N SER A 63 6.65 -7.99 13.39
CA SER A 63 6.57 -9.07 12.40
C SER A 63 7.96 -9.62 12.10
N GLY A 64 8.10 -10.93 12.10
CA GLY A 64 9.35 -11.62 11.78
C GLY A 64 9.64 -11.65 10.28
N LEU A 65 10.72 -12.38 9.91
CA LEU A 65 11.04 -12.65 8.51
C LEU A 65 9.93 -13.48 7.85
N ASN A 66 9.63 -13.17 6.58
CA ASN A 66 8.54 -13.78 5.81
C ASN A 66 7.18 -13.73 6.54
N SER A 67 6.99 -12.77 7.43
CA SER A 67 5.78 -12.60 8.22
C SER A 67 5.09 -11.29 7.85
N GLY A 68 3.84 -11.13 8.28
CA GLY A 68 3.11 -9.89 8.11
C GLY A 68 1.68 -9.97 8.61
N THR A 69 1.08 -8.82 8.83
CA THR A 69 -0.29 -8.73 9.32
C THR A 69 -1.05 -7.58 8.67
N GLN A 70 -2.36 -7.71 8.65
CA GLN A 70 -3.28 -6.66 8.23
C GLN A 70 -4.15 -6.26 9.42
N ILE A 71 -4.16 -4.98 9.74
CA ILE A 71 -4.98 -4.38 10.79
C ILE A 71 -6.09 -3.59 10.12
N LEU A 72 -7.30 -3.79 10.59
CA LEU A 72 -8.47 -2.99 10.24
C LEU A 72 -8.79 -2.06 11.39
N LEU A 73 -8.57 -0.77 11.19
CA LEU A 73 -8.85 0.25 12.19
C LEU A 73 -10.33 0.62 12.22
N LEU A 74 -10.80 1.20 13.32
CA LEU A 74 -12.21 1.57 13.53
C LEU A 74 -12.69 2.62 12.52
N ASP A 75 -11.80 3.51 12.03
CA ASP A 75 -12.09 4.47 10.97
C ASP A 75 -12.07 3.86 9.55
N GLN A 76 -11.99 2.53 9.43
CA GLN A 76 -11.88 1.78 8.18
C GLN A 76 -10.54 1.96 7.45
N SER A 77 -9.55 2.59 8.05
CA SER A 77 -8.19 2.51 7.54
C SER A 77 -7.69 1.07 7.60
N THR A 78 -6.88 0.69 6.61
CA THR A 78 -6.24 -0.62 6.60
C THR A 78 -4.73 -0.44 6.62
N PHE A 79 -4.12 -0.97 7.67
CA PHE A 79 -2.67 -1.00 7.83
C PHE A 79 -2.16 -2.40 7.57
N THR A 80 -1.28 -2.55 6.58
CA THR A 80 -0.65 -3.83 6.26
C THR A 80 0.83 -3.73 6.61
N ILE A 81 1.23 -4.46 7.63
CA ILE A 81 2.61 -4.54 8.12
C ILE A 81 3.29 -5.70 7.39
N GLY A 82 4.42 -5.45 6.76
CA GLY A 82 5.19 -6.45 6.03
C GLY A 82 6.23 -7.15 6.92
N GLU A 83 7.15 -7.87 6.27
CA GLU A 83 8.20 -8.63 6.98
C GLU A 83 9.19 -7.70 7.70
N ASP A 84 9.77 -8.22 8.80
CA ASP A 84 10.85 -7.57 9.57
C ASP A 84 10.48 -6.13 9.97
N SER A 85 9.29 -5.99 10.57
CA SER A 85 8.73 -4.66 10.89
C SER A 85 8.45 -4.49 12.36
N GLU A 86 8.59 -3.24 12.80
CA GLU A 86 8.22 -2.74 14.11
C GLU A 86 7.38 -1.47 13.92
N VAL A 87 6.11 -1.55 14.35
CA VAL A 87 5.10 -0.50 14.14
C VAL A 87 4.32 -0.26 15.43
N VAL A 88 4.15 1.01 15.79
CA VAL A 88 3.35 1.45 16.95
C VAL A 88 2.22 2.34 16.46
N MET A 89 1.07 2.24 17.09
CA MET A 89 -0.05 3.17 16.89
C MET A 89 -0.06 4.17 18.05
N ASP A 90 0.57 5.33 17.84
CA ASP A 90 0.84 6.31 18.91
C ASP A 90 -0.37 7.19 19.23
N THR A 91 -1.21 7.46 18.25
CA THR A 91 -2.44 8.25 18.42
C THR A 91 -3.55 7.66 17.57
N PHE A 92 -4.68 7.44 18.18
CA PHE A 92 -5.91 7.10 17.49
C PHE A 92 -7.08 7.76 18.22
N VAL A 93 -7.63 8.80 17.61
CA VAL A 93 -8.87 9.45 18.02
C VAL A 93 -9.83 9.33 16.86
N TYR A 94 -11.05 8.89 17.12
CA TYR A 94 -12.05 8.73 16.05
C TYR A 94 -13.45 8.95 16.62
N ASP A 95 -14.17 9.86 16.01
CA ASP A 95 -15.59 10.07 16.25
C ASP A 95 -16.38 9.47 15.07
N PRO A 96 -17.12 8.37 15.29
CA PRO A 96 -17.89 7.73 14.23
C PRO A 96 -19.09 8.54 13.73
N ALA A 97 -19.57 9.54 14.49
CA ALA A 97 -20.69 10.36 14.10
C ALA A 97 -20.28 11.42 13.05
N THR A 98 -19.10 12.02 13.23
CA THR A 98 -18.58 13.07 12.34
C THR A 98 -17.53 12.55 11.34
N ASN A 99 -16.98 11.37 11.57
CA ASN A 99 -15.79 10.83 10.92
C ASN A 99 -14.53 11.69 11.13
N ASP A 100 -14.55 12.54 12.15
CA ASP A 100 -13.39 13.30 12.57
C ASP A 100 -12.47 12.46 13.44
N GLY A 101 -11.21 12.86 13.47
CA GLY A 101 -10.23 12.16 14.30
C GLY A 101 -8.81 12.42 13.87
N LYS A 102 -7.89 11.65 14.46
CA LYS A 102 -6.46 11.71 14.16
C LYS A 102 -5.82 10.34 14.32
N ILE A 103 -4.94 10.01 13.37
CA ILE A 103 -4.12 8.80 13.40
C ILE A 103 -2.66 9.22 13.31
N ILE A 104 -1.84 8.76 14.27
CA ILE A 104 -0.39 8.81 14.19
C ILE A 104 0.11 7.39 14.42
N ALA A 105 0.91 6.89 13.50
CA ALA A 105 1.58 5.60 13.61
C ALA A 105 3.08 5.78 13.39
N SER A 106 3.91 5.12 14.20
CA SER A 106 5.37 5.13 14.05
C SER A 106 5.84 3.81 13.45
N VAL A 107 6.66 3.88 12.40
CA VAL A 107 7.36 2.75 11.82
C VAL A 107 8.84 2.89 12.15
N LYS A 108 9.34 2.05 13.05
CA LYS A 108 10.75 2.07 13.45
C LYS A 108 11.64 1.38 12.42
N GLN A 109 11.16 0.27 11.87
CA GLN A 109 11.81 -0.47 10.79
C GLN A 109 10.79 -1.30 10.00
N GLY A 110 11.20 -1.83 8.84
CA GLY A 110 10.43 -2.77 8.03
C GLY A 110 9.55 -2.07 6.99
N SER A 111 8.31 -2.49 6.84
CA SER A 111 7.43 -1.91 5.83
C SER A 111 5.97 -1.82 6.27
N LEU A 112 5.35 -0.70 5.96
CA LEU A 112 3.95 -0.44 6.19
C LEU A 112 3.27 -0.03 4.87
N LYS A 113 2.11 -0.61 4.60
CA LYS A 113 1.20 -0.16 3.55
C LYS A 113 -0.08 0.32 4.20
N VAL A 114 -0.51 1.51 3.85
CA VAL A 114 -1.70 2.17 4.38
C VAL A 114 -2.72 2.35 3.25
N ILE A 115 -3.96 2.00 3.53
CA ILE A 115 -5.13 2.41 2.76
C ILE A 115 -5.93 3.32 3.68
N SER A 116 -6.06 4.57 3.31
CA SER A 116 -6.71 5.60 4.13
C SER A 116 -8.21 5.35 4.31
N GLY A 117 -8.68 5.47 5.54
CA GLY A 117 -10.07 5.35 5.95
C GLY A 117 -10.84 6.66 5.97
N LEU A 118 -11.80 6.76 6.90
CA LEU A 118 -12.75 7.88 6.98
C LEU A 118 -12.08 9.15 7.51
N ILE A 119 -11.21 9.07 8.52
CA ILE A 119 -10.50 10.22 9.09
C ILE A 119 -9.74 10.98 8.00
N SER A 120 -8.86 10.29 7.27
CA SER A 120 -8.04 10.92 6.23
C SER A 120 -8.83 11.35 4.99
N LYS A 121 -10.02 10.79 4.77
CA LYS A 121 -10.93 11.24 3.71
C LYS A 121 -11.68 12.49 4.08
N ASN A 122 -12.02 12.64 5.37
CA ASN A 122 -12.69 13.82 5.90
C ASN A 122 -11.69 14.97 6.07
N ASN A 123 -10.59 14.68 6.77
CA ASN A 123 -9.50 15.63 7.03
C ASN A 123 -8.17 15.06 6.50
N PRO A 124 -7.71 15.50 5.32
CA PRO A 124 -6.57 14.90 4.63
C PRO A 124 -5.26 14.85 5.43
N ASP A 125 -5.02 15.79 6.33
CA ASP A 125 -3.77 15.89 7.09
C ASP A 125 -3.81 15.13 8.44
N ASN A 126 -4.95 14.48 8.75
CA ASN A 126 -5.16 13.81 10.04
C ASN A 126 -4.66 12.35 10.08
N LEU A 127 -4.01 11.85 9.03
CA LEU A 127 -3.31 10.57 9.05
C LEU A 127 -1.83 10.79 8.76
N THR A 128 -1.00 10.58 9.78
CA THR A 128 0.46 10.72 9.71
C THR A 128 1.14 9.41 10.04
N VAL A 129 2.16 9.05 9.27
CA VAL A 129 3.08 7.97 9.61
C VAL A 129 4.45 8.58 9.89
N GLU A 130 4.94 8.37 11.10
CA GLU A 130 6.27 8.79 11.54
C GLU A 130 7.30 7.71 11.21
N VAL A 131 8.45 8.14 10.75
CA VAL A 131 9.58 7.28 10.42
C VAL A 131 10.88 7.93 10.93
N PRO A 132 11.98 7.19 11.10
CA PRO A 132 13.22 7.77 11.65
C PRO A 132 13.77 8.95 10.88
N GLU A 133 13.49 9.07 9.60
CA GLU A 133 13.98 10.15 8.73
C GLU A 133 12.99 11.33 8.60
N GLY A 134 11.75 11.22 9.10
CA GLY A 134 10.74 12.27 8.97
C GLY A 134 9.30 11.77 9.09
N THR A 135 8.38 12.39 8.37
CA THR A 135 6.93 12.13 8.43
C THR A 135 6.31 11.93 7.05
N LEU A 136 5.23 11.15 7.01
CA LEU A 136 4.43 10.87 5.82
C LEU A 136 2.98 11.25 6.13
N GLY A 137 2.50 12.36 5.56
CA GLY A 137 1.09 12.78 5.68
C GLY A 137 0.26 12.21 4.53
N SER A 138 -0.82 11.48 4.84
CA SER A 138 -1.67 10.85 3.83
C SER A 138 -2.95 11.65 3.57
N ARG A 139 -3.22 11.92 2.30
CA ARG A 139 -4.42 12.62 1.82
C ARG A 139 -5.32 11.67 1.04
N GLY A 140 -5.99 10.75 1.76
CA GLY A 140 -7.03 9.91 1.17
C GLY A 140 -6.55 8.95 0.08
N THR A 141 -5.45 8.24 0.29
CA THR A 141 -4.80 7.42 -0.74
C THR A 141 -4.32 6.06 -0.22
N GLU A 142 -3.82 5.23 -1.12
CA GLU A 142 -3.06 4.01 -0.80
C GLU A 142 -1.57 4.28 -1.05
N PHE A 143 -0.76 4.08 -0.03
CA PHE A 143 0.69 4.20 -0.14
C PHE A 143 1.42 3.10 0.62
N GLN A 144 2.69 2.92 0.32
CA GLN A 144 3.55 1.97 1.01
C GLN A 144 4.88 2.65 1.32
N THR A 145 5.39 2.41 2.54
CA THR A 145 6.74 2.82 2.93
C THR A 145 7.59 1.62 3.30
N ILE A 146 8.90 1.72 3.06
CA ILE A 146 9.94 0.79 3.52
C ILE A 146 10.95 1.59 4.32
N VAL A 147 11.07 1.28 5.60
CA VAL A 147 12.02 1.87 6.55
C VAL A 147 13.20 0.92 6.70
N SER A 148 14.37 1.37 6.37
CA SER A 148 15.64 0.67 6.50
C SER A 148 16.62 1.56 7.26
N LYS A 149 17.74 1.04 7.75
CA LYS A 149 18.72 1.82 8.49
C LYS A 149 19.15 3.09 7.73
N GLY A 150 18.77 4.25 8.25
CA GLY A 150 19.10 5.57 7.71
C GLY A 150 18.40 5.97 6.41
N ARG A 151 17.34 5.24 6.00
CA ARG A 151 16.62 5.52 4.76
C ARG A 151 15.17 5.03 4.81
N THR A 152 14.27 5.91 4.40
CA THR A 152 12.85 5.60 4.14
C THR A 152 12.53 5.78 2.67
N ASP A 153 12.01 4.74 2.02
CA ASP A 153 11.49 4.77 0.65
C ASP A 153 9.96 4.80 0.70
N THR A 154 9.30 5.80 0.11
CA THR A 154 7.84 5.93 0.09
C THR A 154 7.30 5.89 -1.34
N LEU A 155 6.27 5.08 -1.57
CA LEU A 155 5.59 4.86 -2.84
C LEU A 155 4.11 5.22 -2.73
N LEU A 156 3.63 6.15 -3.54
CA LEU A 156 2.19 6.35 -3.76
C LEU A 156 1.68 5.28 -4.73
N ILE A 157 0.70 4.50 -4.30
CA ILE A 157 0.06 3.48 -5.14
C ILE A 157 -1.13 4.10 -5.89
N GLY A 158 -1.95 4.91 -5.22
CA GLY A 158 -3.06 5.63 -5.78
C GLY A 158 -4.33 5.62 -4.91
N PRO A 159 -5.35 6.39 -5.26
CA PRO A 159 -5.43 7.29 -6.40
C PRO A 159 -4.50 8.49 -6.27
N GLY A 160 -4.15 9.13 -7.40
CA GLY A 160 -3.41 10.38 -7.44
C GLY A 160 -4.28 11.52 -7.97
N LYS A 161 -3.67 12.67 -8.29
CA LYS A 161 -4.37 13.88 -8.74
C LYS A 161 -5.17 13.71 -10.05
N ASN A 162 -4.68 12.89 -10.96
CA ASN A 162 -5.26 12.65 -12.29
C ASN A 162 -5.95 11.29 -12.35
N ASN A 163 -6.92 11.02 -11.48
CA ASN A 163 -7.66 9.79 -11.58
C ASN A 163 -8.91 9.98 -12.46
N THR A 164 -9.05 9.11 -13.47
CA THR A 164 -10.18 9.11 -14.41
C THR A 164 -11.42 8.41 -13.88
N LEU A 165 -11.40 7.96 -12.63
CA LEU A 165 -12.43 7.10 -12.04
C LEU A 165 -13.38 7.84 -11.09
N GLY A 166 -13.34 9.19 -11.07
CA GLY A 166 -14.16 10.00 -10.19
C GLY A 166 -13.84 9.87 -8.69
N MET A 167 -12.74 9.23 -8.33
CA MET A 167 -12.28 9.13 -6.95
C MET A 167 -11.70 10.46 -6.49
N ARG A 168 -11.79 10.79 -5.21
CA ARG A 168 -11.11 11.98 -4.67
C ARG A 168 -9.61 11.90 -4.96
N PRO A 169 -8.98 13.00 -5.39
CA PRO A 169 -7.54 13.06 -5.56
C PRO A 169 -6.83 12.70 -4.25
N GLY A 170 -5.85 11.83 -4.34
CA GLY A 170 -5.05 11.41 -3.20
C GLY A 170 -3.60 11.79 -3.37
N ALA A 171 -2.90 11.99 -2.26
CA ALA A 171 -1.49 12.34 -2.25
C ALA A 171 -0.81 11.87 -0.96
N VAL A 172 0.50 11.82 -0.97
CA VAL A 172 1.34 11.64 0.23
C VAL A 172 2.36 12.76 0.29
N LEU A 173 2.35 13.51 1.38
CA LEU A 173 3.37 14.50 1.68
C LEU A 173 4.48 13.82 2.49
N VAL A 174 5.67 13.75 1.93
CA VAL A 174 6.87 13.18 2.56
C VAL A 174 7.77 14.31 2.98
N GLY A 175 8.10 14.43 4.28
CA GLY A 175 8.85 15.59 4.76
C GLY A 175 9.67 15.35 6.01
N ASN A 176 10.61 16.26 6.25
CA ASN A 176 11.38 16.41 7.47
C ASN A 176 11.73 17.90 7.67
N ASN A 177 12.52 18.21 8.69
CA ASN A 177 12.96 19.59 8.99
C ASN A 177 13.82 20.25 7.89
N LEU A 178 14.29 19.51 6.89
CA LEU A 178 15.13 20.00 5.80
C LEU A 178 14.37 20.23 4.50
N GLY A 179 13.13 19.73 4.39
CA GLY A 179 12.29 19.91 3.21
C GLY A 179 11.17 18.89 3.09
N GLN A 180 10.39 19.04 2.01
CA GLN A 180 9.24 18.17 1.75
C GLN A 180 9.08 17.86 0.26
N THR A 181 8.48 16.74 -0.05
CA THR A 181 8.15 16.28 -1.41
C THR A 181 6.73 15.72 -1.46
N LEU A 182 5.91 16.23 -2.36
CA LEU A 182 4.55 15.74 -2.59
C LEU A 182 4.58 14.61 -3.62
N LEU A 183 4.00 13.47 -3.26
CA LEU A 183 3.68 12.37 -4.17
C LEU A 183 2.20 12.47 -4.52
N ASP A 184 1.87 12.89 -5.75
CA ASP A 184 0.49 13.09 -6.22
C ASP A 184 0.17 12.34 -7.52
N ASN A 185 1.16 11.65 -8.08
CA ASN A 185 0.97 10.80 -9.25
C ASN A 185 1.05 9.31 -8.85
N PRO A 186 0.12 8.45 -9.31
CA PRO A 186 0.19 7.03 -9.03
C PRO A 186 1.51 6.41 -9.47
N TYR A 187 2.05 5.53 -8.63
CA TYR A 187 3.35 4.90 -8.83
C TYR A 187 4.53 5.89 -8.87
N SER A 188 4.38 7.07 -8.26
CA SER A 188 5.50 7.94 -7.91
C SER A 188 6.08 7.55 -6.55
N MET A 189 7.38 7.73 -6.40
CA MET A 189 8.11 7.46 -5.17
C MET A 189 9.14 8.55 -4.87
N THR A 190 9.46 8.68 -3.60
CA THR A 190 10.63 9.42 -3.11
C THR A 190 11.38 8.62 -2.05
N SER A 191 12.56 9.10 -1.69
CA SER A 191 13.37 8.52 -0.62
C SER A 191 13.86 9.64 0.30
N MET A 192 13.69 9.43 1.60
CA MET A 192 14.37 10.21 2.63
C MET A 192 15.61 9.47 3.11
N THR A 193 16.71 10.17 3.27
CA THR A 193 17.94 9.65 3.86
C THR A 193 18.27 10.49 5.08
N LYS A 194 18.78 9.89 6.13
CA LYS A 194 19.16 10.57 7.37
C LYS A 194 20.00 11.82 7.09
N GLY A 195 19.59 12.96 7.65
CA GLY A 195 20.28 14.25 7.51
C GLY A 195 20.15 14.92 6.14
N LYS A 196 19.20 14.49 5.29
CA LYS A 196 18.91 15.10 3.98
C LYS A 196 17.43 15.35 3.79
N ALA A 197 17.09 16.38 3.00
CA ALA A 197 15.72 16.58 2.54
C ALA A 197 15.25 15.36 1.70
N PRO A 198 13.94 15.10 1.63
CA PRO A 198 13.40 14.10 0.72
C PRO A 198 13.82 14.38 -0.72
N GLY A 199 14.15 13.31 -1.46
CA GLY A 199 14.46 13.42 -2.89
C GLY A 199 13.23 13.84 -3.70
N GLN A 200 13.43 14.29 -4.93
CA GLN A 200 12.34 14.62 -5.85
C GLN A 200 11.45 13.42 -6.14
N ALA A 201 10.15 13.66 -6.33
CA ALA A 201 9.20 12.64 -6.74
C ALA A 201 9.55 12.09 -8.13
N LYS A 202 9.67 10.77 -8.27
CA LYS A 202 9.99 10.11 -9.53
C LYS A 202 9.13 8.88 -9.74
N LYS A 203 8.87 8.52 -10.98
CA LYS A 203 8.18 7.29 -11.31
C LYS A 203 9.01 6.07 -10.86
N ILE A 204 8.35 5.12 -10.19
CA ILE A 204 9.01 3.91 -9.70
C ILE A 204 9.49 3.02 -10.86
N THR A 205 10.67 2.45 -10.74
CA THR A 205 11.19 1.45 -11.67
C THR A 205 10.62 0.07 -11.37
N LYS A 206 10.70 -0.86 -12.33
CA LYS A 206 10.25 -2.25 -12.13
C LYS A 206 10.98 -2.94 -10.98
N ASN A 207 12.28 -2.69 -10.82
CA ASN A 207 13.09 -3.32 -9.76
C ASN A 207 12.73 -2.77 -8.38
N GLN A 208 12.51 -1.46 -8.27
CA GLN A 208 12.02 -0.84 -7.03
C GLN A 208 10.63 -1.37 -6.66
N LEU A 209 9.70 -1.47 -7.63
CA LEU A 209 8.38 -2.04 -7.40
C LEU A 209 8.44 -3.51 -6.93
N LYS A 210 9.37 -4.31 -7.48
CA LYS A 210 9.63 -5.67 -6.99
C LYS A 210 10.05 -5.67 -5.51
N LYS A 211 10.91 -4.71 -5.09
CA LYS A 211 11.35 -4.56 -3.70
C LYS A 211 10.16 -4.29 -2.77
N PHE A 212 9.29 -3.34 -3.11
CA PHE A 212 8.06 -3.04 -2.35
C PHE A 212 7.14 -4.27 -2.28
N ASN A 213 6.92 -4.94 -3.40
CA ASN A 213 6.08 -6.14 -3.45
C ASN A 213 6.65 -7.31 -2.63
N LYS A 214 7.99 -7.47 -2.58
CA LYS A 214 8.65 -8.51 -1.80
C LYS A 214 8.36 -8.35 -0.31
N LYS A 215 8.43 -7.14 0.22
CA LYS A 215 8.16 -6.84 1.63
C LYS A 215 6.73 -7.19 2.10
N MET A 216 5.77 -7.26 1.17
CA MET A 216 4.37 -7.64 1.43
C MET A 216 4.03 -9.06 0.96
N LYS A 217 5.05 -9.87 0.62
CA LYS A 217 4.84 -11.18 -0.02
C LYS A 217 4.15 -12.17 0.92
N ALA A 218 4.49 -12.17 2.20
CA ALA A 218 3.94 -13.10 3.18
C ALA A 218 2.41 -13.09 3.20
N LEU A 219 1.79 -11.91 3.28
CA LEU A 219 0.33 -11.74 3.25
C LEU A 219 -0.31 -12.02 1.88
N LYS A 220 0.44 -11.84 0.78
CA LYS A 220 -0.05 -12.20 -0.56
C LYS A 220 -0.14 -13.70 -0.75
N MET A 221 0.74 -14.46 -0.12
CA MET A 221 0.72 -15.93 -0.17
C MET A 221 -0.29 -16.55 0.80
N ALA A 222 -0.55 -15.87 1.91
CA ALA A 222 -1.61 -16.22 2.86
C ALA A 222 -3.02 -15.84 2.38
N LYS A 223 -3.20 -15.51 1.11
CA LYS A 223 -4.53 -15.44 0.49
C LYS A 223 -5.09 -16.86 0.47
N LEU A 224 -5.80 -17.15 1.51
CA LEU A 224 -6.64 -18.29 1.77
C LEU A 224 -7.52 -18.63 0.57
N SER A 225 -7.93 -19.86 0.48
CA SER A 225 -8.93 -20.31 -0.48
C SER A 225 -10.15 -19.36 -0.47
N PRO A 226 -10.88 -19.19 -1.56
CA PRO A 226 -12.05 -18.31 -1.61
C PRO A 226 -13.08 -18.61 -0.50
N ASP A 227 -13.14 -19.85 -0.03
CA ASP A 227 -14.05 -20.27 1.03
C ASP A 227 -13.57 -19.90 2.43
N GLU A 228 -12.29 -20.05 2.73
CA GLU A 228 -11.69 -19.59 3.99
C GLU A 228 -11.78 -18.06 4.13
N THR A 229 -11.48 -17.30 3.08
CA THR A 229 -11.67 -15.83 3.08
C THR A 229 -13.11 -15.41 3.32
N LYS A 230 -14.09 -16.23 2.93
CA LYS A 230 -15.52 -15.93 3.13
C LYS A 230 -15.95 -16.16 4.58
N SER A 231 -15.47 -17.23 5.22
CA SER A 231 -15.74 -17.52 6.63
C SER A 231 -15.05 -16.51 7.55
N GLU A 232 -13.78 -16.19 7.34
CA GLU A 232 -13.04 -15.19 8.10
C GLU A 232 -13.64 -13.78 7.97
N ARG A 233 -14.03 -13.36 6.77
CA ARG A 233 -14.74 -12.09 6.59
C ARG A 233 -16.07 -12.05 7.33
N LYS A 234 -16.76 -13.19 7.46
CA LYS A 234 -18.00 -13.30 8.22
C LYS A 234 -17.74 -13.17 9.73
N GLU A 235 -16.72 -13.83 10.23
CA GLU A 235 -16.31 -13.72 11.65
C GLU A 235 -15.78 -12.33 12.00
N LEU A 236 -14.96 -11.74 11.13
CA LEU A 236 -14.48 -10.37 11.26
C LEU A 236 -15.65 -9.36 11.33
N ARG A 237 -16.66 -9.52 10.48
CA ARG A 237 -17.87 -8.69 10.51
C ARG A 237 -18.69 -8.90 11.79
N LYS A 238 -18.75 -10.11 12.33
CA LYS A 238 -19.40 -10.38 13.61
C LYS A 238 -18.67 -9.72 14.77
N ALA A 239 -17.33 -9.84 14.79
CA ALA A 239 -16.47 -9.21 15.80
C ALA A 239 -16.61 -7.69 15.74
N LEU A 240 -16.48 -7.07 14.57
CA LEU A 240 -16.67 -5.64 14.37
C LEU A 240 -18.06 -5.17 14.79
N LYS A 241 -19.11 -5.92 14.44
CA LYS A 241 -20.48 -5.61 14.85
C LYS A 241 -20.70 -5.70 16.36
N LYS A 242 -20.04 -6.65 17.02
CA LYS A 242 -20.11 -6.79 18.49
C LYS A 242 -19.43 -5.60 19.18
N GLU A 243 -18.27 -5.18 18.67
CA GLU A 243 -17.51 -4.04 19.21
C GLU A 243 -18.24 -2.70 18.99
N LEU A 244 -18.77 -2.47 17.78
CA LEU A 244 -19.56 -1.26 17.49
C LEU A 244 -20.82 -1.17 18.34
N LYS A 245 -21.43 -2.31 18.73
CA LYS A 245 -22.51 -2.34 19.73
C LYS A 245 -22.02 -1.97 21.13
N GLY A 246 -20.82 -2.41 21.50
CA GLY A 246 -20.20 -2.07 22.81
C GLY A 246 -19.86 -0.57 22.92
N LEU A 247 -19.73 0.13 21.80
CA LEU A 247 -19.52 1.59 21.75
C LEU A 247 -20.83 2.41 21.76
N GLY A 248 -21.99 1.77 22.00
CA GLY A 248 -23.29 2.45 22.10
C GLY A 248 -23.92 2.87 20.79
N LEU A 249 -23.37 2.43 19.64
CA LEU A 249 -23.93 2.74 18.32
C LEU A 249 -25.25 1.99 18.07
N GLU A 250 -26.24 2.70 17.54
CA GLU A 250 -27.54 2.15 17.21
C GLU A 250 -27.45 1.10 16.06
N LYS A 251 -28.37 0.13 16.09
CA LYS A 251 -28.37 -1.01 15.16
C LYS A 251 -28.44 -0.59 13.68
N GLU A 252 -29.07 0.54 13.37
CA GLU A 252 -29.18 1.06 12.00
C GLU A 252 -27.89 1.77 11.55
N GLU A 253 -27.22 2.48 12.44
CA GLU A 253 -25.90 3.09 12.16
C GLU A 253 -24.85 2.01 11.88
N ILE A 254 -24.82 0.96 12.66
CA ILE A 254 -23.96 -0.22 12.44
C ILE A 254 -24.24 -0.86 11.07
N LYS A 255 -25.54 -0.98 10.69
CA LYS A 255 -25.91 -1.52 9.37
C LYS A 255 -25.46 -0.62 8.22
N THR A 256 -25.56 0.69 8.40
CA THR A 256 -25.17 1.68 7.38
C THR A 256 -23.66 1.61 7.16
N VAL A 257 -22.85 1.64 8.20
CA VAL A 257 -21.40 1.50 8.13
C VAL A 257 -20.98 0.19 7.45
N ILE A 258 -21.64 -0.92 7.80
CA ILE A 258 -21.36 -2.23 7.18
C ILE A 258 -21.77 -2.26 5.70
N ARG A 259 -22.93 -1.68 5.33
CA ARG A 259 -23.40 -1.60 3.94
C ARG A 259 -22.49 -0.77 3.06
N GLU A 260 -22.07 0.40 3.52
CA GLU A 260 -21.14 1.26 2.81
C GLU A 260 -19.79 0.60 2.55
N ASN A 261 -19.28 -0.15 3.52
CA ASN A 261 -18.04 -0.91 3.36
C ASN A 261 -18.16 -2.02 2.30
N ILE A 262 -19.31 -2.71 2.29
CA ILE A 262 -19.59 -3.74 1.29
C ILE A 262 -19.70 -3.14 -0.10
N GLN A 263 -20.35 -1.98 -0.21
CA GLN A 263 -20.55 -1.29 -1.48
C GLN A 263 -19.21 -0.77 -2.02
N LYS A 264 -18.39 -0.13 -1.18
CA LYS A 264 -17.04 0.34 -1.52
C LYS A 264 -16.10 -0.79 -1.97
N ASP A 265 -16.19 -1.97 -1.33
CA ASP A 265 -15.42 -3.15 -1.75
C ASP A 265 -15.88 -3.71 -3.12
N LYS A 266 -17.19 -3.64 -3.39
CA LYS A 266 -17.73 -4.03 -4.71
C LYS A 266 -17.28 -3.06 -5.80
N GLU A 267 -17.37 -1.77 -5.57
CA GLU A 267 -16.92 -0.73 -6.49
C GLU A 267 -15.43 -0.83 -6.79
N LYS A 268 -14.59 -1.03 -5.76
CA LYS A 268 -13.15 -1.30 -5.95
C LYS A 268 -12.89 -2.51 -6.83
N LYS A 269 -13.66 -3.59 -6.68
CA LYS A 269 -13.50 -4.79 -7.52
C LYS A 269 -13.91 -4.55 -8.96
N VAL A 270 -14.98 -3.77 -9.21
CA VAL A 270 -15.41 -3.39 -10.56
C VAL A 270 -14.36 -2.53 -11.23
N VAL A 271 -13.82 -1.53 -10.53
CA VAL A 271 -12.76 -0.65 -11.01
C VAL A 271 -11.49 -1.44 -11.38
N ILE A 272 -11.01 -2.30 -10.50
CA ILE A 272 -9.83 -3.15 -10.77
C ILE A 272 -10.07 -4.07 -11.99
N LYS A 273 -11.29 -4.56 -12.16
CA LYS A 273 -11.65 -5.41 -13.30
C LYS A 273 -11.66 -4.62 -14.62
N GLN A 274 -12.17 -3.38 -14.60
CA GLN A 274 -12.16 -2.47 -15.74
C GLN A 274 -10.75 -2.04 -16.13
N GLU A 275 -9.93 -1.61 -15.19
CA GLU A 275 -8.52 -1.28 -15.44
C GLU A 275 -7.72 -2.43 -16.06
N ARG A 276 -7.94 -3.66 -15.55
CA ARG A 276 -7.31 -4.86 -16.12
C ARG A 276 -7.78 -5.14 -17.54
N ALA A 277 -9.05 -4.90 -17.85
CA ALA A 277 -9.60 -5.08 -19.18
C ALA A 277 -9.07 -4.02 -20.17
N GLU A 278 -8.99 -2.77 -19.76
CA GLU A 278 -8.43 -1.68 -20.57
C GLU A 278 -6.93 -1.87 -20.81
N LYS A 279 -6.19 -2.29 -19.79
CA LYS A 279 -4.76 -2.60 -19.94
C LYS A 279 -4.50 -3.72 -20.92
N LYS A 280 -5.33 -4.79 -20.88
CA LYS A 280 -5.28 -5.86 -21.87
C LYS A 280 -5.64 -5.37 -23.29
N LYS A 281 -6.64 -4.48 -23.44
CA LYS A 281 -6.99 -3.87 -24.72
C LYS A 281 -5.86 -2.99 -25.27
N ALA A 282 -5.23 -2.19 -24.41
CA ALA A 282 -4.11 -1.32 -24.78
C ALA A 282 -2.86 -2.14 -25.20
N GLU A 283 -2.54 -3.21 -24.50
CA GLU A 283 -1.44 -4.13 -24.85
C GLU A 283 -1.71 -4.83 -26.18
N LYS A 284 -2.96 -5.26 -26.41
CA LYS A 284 -3.38 -5.89 -27.69
C LYS A 284 -3.23 -4.92 -28.86
N LYS A 285 -3.69 -3.67 -28.73
CA LYS A 285 -3.51 -2.61 -29.73
C LYS A 285 -2.03 -2.28 -30.00
N LYS A 286 -1.17 -2.29 -28.93
CA LYS A 286 0.28 -2.09 -29.09
C LYS A 286 0.95 -3.26 -29.84
N ALA A 287 0.53 -4.49 -29.56
CA ALA A 287 1.04 -5.69 -30.23
C ALA A 287 0.63 -5.72 -31.71
N GLU A 288 -0.60 -5.34 -32.06
CA GLU A 288 -1.09 -5.23 -33.44
C GLU A 288 -0.34 -4.14 -34.23
N LYS A 289 -0.13 -2.95 -33.62
CA LYS A 289 0.69 -1.89 -34.23
C LYS A 289 2.14 -2.31 -34.49
N LYS A 290 2.74 -3.12 -33.58
CA LYS A 290 4.08 -3.69 -33.80
C LYS A 290 4.09 -4.71 -34.93
N LYS A 291 3.10 -5.60 -35.02
CA LYS A 291 2.95 -6.57 -36.13
C LYS A 291 2.75 -5.86 -37.46
N ALA A 292 1.95 -4.81 -37.53
CA ALA A 292 1.72 -4.01 -38.71
C ALA A 292 3.02 -3.29 -39.22
N LYS A 293 3.84 -2.74 -38.30
CA LYS A 293 5.13 -2.13 -38.62
C LYS A 293 6.13 -3.16 -39.16
N VAL A 294 6.19 -4.35 -38.57
CA VAL A 294 7.07 -5.45 -39.02
C VAL A 294 6.66 -5.92 -40.42
N ASN A 295 5.36 -6.05 -40.71
CA ASN A 295 4.87 -6.44 -42.02
C ASN A 295 5.11 -5.35 -43.09
N LYS A 296 4.98 -4.05 -42.78
CA LYS A 296 5.38 -2.96 -43.71
C LYS A 296 6.86 -3.01 -44.04
N ASN A 297 7.74 -3.25 -43.06
CA ASN A 297 9.19 -3.38 -43.28
C ASN A 297 9.55 -4.61 -44.11
N LYS A 298 8.88 -5.77 -43.91
CA LYS A 298 9.07 -6.97 -44.75
C LYS A 298 8.64 -6.73 -46.21
N LYS A 299 7.51 -6.04 -46.46
CA LYS A 299 7.05 -5.68 -47.81
C LYS A 299 8.02 -4.68 -48.47
N GLY A 300 8.56 -3.70 -47.74
CA GLY A 300 9.56 -2.76 -48.24
C GLY A 300 10.88 -3.43 -48.64
N LYS A 301 11.38 -4.37 -47.83
CA LYS A 301 12.59 -5.15 -48.16
C LYS A 301 12.37 -6.05 -49.38
N LYS A 302 11.19 -6.70 -49.52
CA LYS A 302 10.87 -7.51 -50.72
C LYS A 302 10.79 -6.66 -52.03
N LYS A 303 10.22 -5.44 -51.96
CA LYS A 303 10.19 -4.51 -53.09
C LYS A 303 11.61 -4.04 -53.52
N LYS A 304 12.47 -3.66 -52.52
CA LYS A 304 13.87 -3.29 -52.80
C LYS A 304 14.70 -4.45 -53.41
N ALA A 305 14.50 -5.68 -52.94
CA ALA A 305 15.17 -6.87 -53.48
C ALA A 305 14.74 -7.19 -54.94
N LYS A 306 13.44 -7.02 -55.27
CA LYS A 306 12.95 -7.17 -56.67
C LYS A 306 13.51 -6.07 -57.59
N LEU A 307 13.60 -4.82 -57.14
CA LEU A 307 14.17 -3.70 -57.91
C LEU A 307 15.65 -3.93 -58.22
N ASN A 308 16.43 -4.43 -57.26
CA ASN A 308 17.85 -4.72 -57.44
C ASN A 308 18.08 -5.94 -58.37
N LYS A 309 17.21 -6.96 -58.31
CA LYS A 309 17.27 -8.07 -59.30
C LYS A 309 17.03 -7.59 -60.73
N ASN A 310 16.04 -6.71 -60.97
CA ASN A 310 15.74 -6.15 -62.27
C ASN A 310 16.87 -5.23 -62.78
N LYS A 311 17.52 -4.42 -61.94
CA LYS A 311 18.69 -3.60 -62.31
C LYS A 311 19.91 -4.48 -62.73
N LYS A 312 20.15 -5.59 -61.98
CA LYS A 312 21.23 -6.52 -62.26
C LYS A 312 21.01 -7.28 -63.60
N SER A 313 19.74 -7.67 -63.88
CA SER A 313 19.40 -8.32 -65.15
C SER A 313 19.52 -7.39 -66.40
N LYS A 314 19.07 -6.10 -66.22
CA LYS A 314 19.26 -5.10 -67.29
C LYS A 314 20.75 -4.78 -67.59
N LYS A 315 21.59 -4.71 -66.49
CA LYS A 315 23.04 -4.50 -66.66
C LYS A 315 23.74 -5.69 -67.37
N LYS A 316 23.35 -6.94 -67.04
CA LYS A 316 23.88 -8.14 -67.76
C LYS A 316 23.45 -8.19 -69.22
N LYS A 317 22.22 -7.79 -69.59
CA LYS A 317 21.77 -7.71 -71.00
C LYS A 317 22.50 -6.62 -71.76
N ALA A 318 22.79 -5.46 -71.13
CA ALA A 318 23.56 -4.38 -71.80
C ALA A 318 25.02 -4.75 -72.03
N VAL A 319 25.69 -5.47 -71.13
CA VAL A 319 27.07 -5.96 -71.31
C VAL A 319 27.13 -7.04 -72.40
N LYS A 320 26.16 -7.96 -72.48
CA LYS A 320 26.08 -8.98 -73.51
C LYS A 320 25.89 -8.36 -74.94
N LYS A 321 25.09 -7.24 -74.97
CA LYS A 321 24.87 -6.54 -76.28
C LYS A 321 26.06 -5.73 -76.71
N LYS A 322 26.92 -5.21 -75.80
CA LYS A 322 28.22 -4.56 -76.16
C LYS A 322 29.27 -5.56 -76.58
N SER A 323 29.37 -6.73 -75.96
CA SER A 323 30.34 -7.77 -76.35
C SER A 323 29.99 -8.40 -77.69
N SER A 324 28.72 -8.58 -78.08
CA SER A 324 28.30 -9.09 -79.41
C SER A 324 28.52 -8.06 -80.54
N LYS A 325 28.36 -6.75 -80.22
CA LYS A 325 28.72 -5.70 -81.23
C LYS A 325 30.23 -5.62 -81.48
N LYS A 326 31.08 -5.81 -80.42
CA LYS A 326 32.53 -5.81 -80.56
C LYS A 326 33.03 -7.04 -81.35
N LYS A 327 32.43 -8.22 -81.22
CA LYS A 327 32.76 -9.42 -82.03
C LYS A 327 32.33 -9.30 -83.51
N LYS A 328 31.24 -8.56 -83.85
CA LYS A 328 30.82 -8.30 -85.20
C LYS A 328 31.70 -7.26 -85.88
N ALA A 329 32.30 -6.30 -85.15
CA ALA A 329 33.20 -5.30 -85.75
C ALA A 329 34.60 -5.86 -86.05
N VAL A 330 35.09 -6.87 -85.34
CA VAL A 330 36.38 -7.55 -85.62
C VAL A 330 36.28 -8.50 -86.80
N LYS A 331 35.11 -9.12 -87.07
CA LYS A 331 34.90 -10.00 -88.26
C LYS A 331 34.68 -9.26 -89.58
N LYS A 332 34.63 -7.92 -89.62
CA LYS A 332 34.51 -7.11 -90.83
C LYS A 332 35.84 -6.45 -91.24
N LYS A 333 36.93 -6.72 -90.54
CA LYS A 333 38.29 -6.18 -90.80
C LYS A 333 39.33 -7.26 -91.06
N SER A 334 38.95 -8.52 -91.30
CA SER A 334 39.76 -9.62 -91.82
C SER A 334 39.27 -10.03 -93.20
#